data_6e7b1dd6422671bf5d96600af7d616d4
#
_entry.id   6e7b1dd6422671bf5d96600af7d616d4
#
_cell.length_a   1.000
_cell.length_b   1.000
_cell.length_c   1.000
_cell.angle_alpha   90.00
_cell.angle_beta   90.00
_cell.angle_gamma   90.00
#
_symmetry.space_group_name_H-M   'P 1'
#
loop_
_entity.id
_entity.type
_entity.pdbx_description
1 polymer ?
#
loop_
_entity_poly.entity_id
_entity_poly.type
_entity_poly.pdbx_seq_one_letter_code
_entity_poly.pdbx_strand_id
1 'polypeptide(L)'
;MAAYLKIDHVDKSFERGGVSSEVLKDISLEITEGEVISIIGHSGCGKSTLLNLIAGLTEVSSGAIFLEGKTVSDPGPERAVVFQNHSLLPWLTVYENVNLAVAKVFGASRTKAVRHDWIMHNLDLVQMGHAKDKRPAEISGGMKQRVGIARALAMEPKILLLDEPFGALDALTRAHLQDAVMEIHERLNNTMIMITHDVDEAVLLSDRIVMMTNGPAARIGEVLPVPLARPRRRLELATDRSYLKCREAVLKFLYERHRFVEAA
;
A
#
# COMPACT_ATOMS: atom_id res chain seq x y z
N MET A 1 9.57 22.71 -3.44
CA MET A 1 10.44 21.50 -3.52
C MET A 1 9.88 20.63 -4.62
N ALA A 2 10.71 19.90 -5.38
CA ALA A 2 10.20 18.96 -6.37
C ALA A 2 9.48 17.81 -5.66
N ALA A 3 8.38 17.32 -6.26
CA ALA A 3 7.64 16.17 -5.72
C ALA A 3 8.55 14.92 -5.73
N TYR A 4 8.48 14.11 -4.67
CA TYR A 4 9.24 12.86 -4.56
C TYR A 4 8.68 11.79 -5.50
N LEU A 5 7.36 11.61 -5.46
CA LEU A 5 6.61 10.85 -6.45
C LEU A 5 5.59 11.79 -7.11
N LYS A 6 5.61 11.91 -8.45
CA LYS A 6 4.64 12.68 -9.21
C LYS A 6 3.90 11.78 -10.18
N ILE A 7 2.58 11.81 -10.11
CA ILE A 7 1.67 11.24 -11.09
C ILE A 7 1.14 12.43 -11.90
N ASP A 8 1.39 12.44 -13.22
CA ASP A 8 1.18 13.60 -14.08
C ASP A 8 0.21 13.27 -15.21
N HIS A 9 -1.05 13.67 -15.03
CA HIS A 9 -2.14 13.50 -16.01
C HIS A 9 -2.25 12.07 -16.56
N VAL A 10 -2.22 11.07 -15.67
CA VAL A 10 -2.20 9.65 -16.04
C VAL A 10 -3.59 9.16 -16.38
N ASP A 11 -3.72 8.57 -17.59
CA ASP A 11 -4.87 7.77 -17.99
C ASP A 11 -4.51 6.28 -18.07
N LYS A 12 -5.50 5.42 -17.81
CA LYS A 12 -5.35 3.99 -18.04
C LYS A 12 -6.60 3.37 -18.63
N SER A 13 -6.42 2.77 -19.80
CA SER A 13 -7.41 1.96 -20.49
C SER A 13 -6.89 0.53 -20.69
N PHE A 14 -7.79 -0.43 -20.73
CA PHE A 14 -7.51 -1.81 -21.11
C PHE A 14 -8.32 -2.18 -22.34
N GLU A 15 -7.69 -2.89 -23.26
CA GLU A 15 -8.35 -3.47 -24.42
C GLU A 15 -8.69 -4.94 -24.16
N ARG A 16 -9.94 -5.29 -24.36
CA ARG A 16 -10.40 -6.68 -24.28
C ARG A 16 -11.39 -6.98 -25.41
N GLY A 17 -11.03 -7.91 -26.29
CA GLY A 17 -11.90 -8.29 -27.42
C GLY A 17 -12.27 -7.13 -28.35
N GLY A 18 -11.37 -6.17 -28.58
CA GLY A 18 -11.60 -5.00 -29.43
C GLY A 18 -12.43 -3.88 -28.76
N VAL A 19 -12.79 -4.03 -27.49
CA VAL A 19 -13.46 -2.99 -26.70
C VAL A 19 -12.44 -2.36 -25.75
N SER A 20 -12.27 -1.04 -25.86
CA SER A 20 -11.46 -0.24 -24.92
C SER A 20 -12.31 0.14 -23.71
N SER A 21 -11.79 -0.09 -22.52
CA SER A 21 -12.41 0.28 -21.24
C SER A 21 -11.47 1.22 -20.49
N GLU A 22 -11.86 2.49 -20.37
CA GLU A 22 -11.13 3.49 -19.60
C GLU A 22 -11.38 3.27 -18.10
N VAL A 23 -10.33 2.94 -17.34
CA VAL A 23 -10.41 2.66 -15.90
C VAL A 23 -10.04 3.87 -15.08
N LEU A 24 -8.97 4.57 -15.45
CA LEU A 24 -8.49 5.79 -14.79
C LEU A 24 -8.40 6.91 -15.81
N LYS A 25 -8.75 8.12 -15.37
CA LYS A 25 -8.74 9.31 -16.21
C LYS A 25 -8.18 10.51 -15.48
N ASP A 26 -7.17 11.15 -16.08
CA ASP A 26 -6.58 12.41 -15.63
C ASP A 26 -6.17 12.37 -14.15
N ILE A 27 -5.47 11.32 -13.76
CA ILE A 27 -4.95 11.17 -12.40
C ILE A 27 -3.71 12.04 -12.23
N SER A 28 -3.81 13.05 -11.36
CA SER A 28 -2.70 13.93 -11.01
C SER A 28 -2.53 13.99 -9.50
N LEU A 29 -1.33 13.64 -8.99
CA LEU A 29 -1.02 13.61 -7.57
C LEU A 29 0.48 13.81 -7.35
N GLU A 30 0.81 14.68 -6.41
CA GLU A 30 2.18 14.85 -5.93
C GLU A 30 2.30 14.35 -4.51
N ILE A 31 3.34 13.57 -4.24
CA ILE A 31 3.61 12.94 -2.94
C ILE A 31 5.01 13.35 -2.50
N THR A 32 5.14 13.72 -1.24
CA THR A 32 6.42 14.09 -0.62
C THR A 32 7.14 12.85 -0.09
N GLU A 33 8.46 12.93 0.07
CA GLU A 33 9.24 11.86 0.69
C GLU A 33 8.81 11.65 2.14
N GLY A 34 8.68 10.39 2.54
CA GLY A 34 8.25 10.00 3.89
C GLY A 34 6.77 10.21 4.17
N GLU A 35 5.96 10.57 3.18
CA GLU A 35 4.53 10.76 3.35
C GLU A 35 3.76 9.42 3.30
N VAL A 36 2.75 9.29 4.16
CA VAL A 36 1.81 8.16 4.16
C VAL A 36 0.49 8.59 3.54
N ILE A 37 0.12 7.93 2.44
CA ILE A 37 -1.14 8.20 1.73
C ILE A 37 -2.02 6.96 1.75
N SER A 38 -3.30 7.13 2.08
CA SER A 38 -4.33 6.13 1.80
C SER A 38 -5.14 6.50 0.57
N ILE A 39 -5.39 5.51 -0.29
CA ILE A 39 -6.31 5.61 -1.43
C ILE A 39 -7.59 4.86 -1.06
N ILE A 40 -8.72 5.57 -1.07
CA ILE A 40 -10.02 5.03 -0.72
C ILE A 40 -11.03 5.28 -1.85
N GLY A 41 -12.02 4.42 -1.98
CA GLY A 41 -13.05 4.50 -3.00
C GLY A 41 -13.77 3.17 -3.17
N HIS A 42 -14.86 3.16 -3.95
CA HIS A 42 -15.67 1.96 -4.15
C HIS A 42 -14.91 0.83 -4.84
N SER A 43 -15.40 -0.41 -4.66
CA SER A 43 -14.82 -1.56 -5.36
C SER A 43 -14.91 -1.34 -6.88
N GLY A 44 -13.84 -1.72 -7.59
CA GLY A 44 -13.78 -1.58 -9.05
C GLY A 44 -13.45 -0.17 -9.57
N CYS A 45 -13.24 0.86 -8.75
CA CYS A 45 -12.89 2.20 -9.22
C CYS A 45 -11.42 2.37 -9.65
N GLY A 46 -10.63 1.31 -9.73
CA GLY A 46 -9.27 1.37 -10.29
C GLY A 46 -8.15 1.61 -9.27
N LYS A 47 -8.37 1.51 -7.96
CA LYS A 47 -7.33 1.70 -6.92
C LYS A 47 -6.13 0.80 -7.12
N SER A 48 -6.34 -0.52 -7.23
CA SER A 48 -5.27 -1.49 -7.48
C SER A 48 -4.60 -1.28 -8.85
N THR A 49 -5.34 -0.76 -9.85
CA THR A 49 -4.76 -0.35 -11.13
C THR A 49 -3.78 0.81 -10.92
N LEU A 50 -4.18 1.85 -10.18
CA LEU A 50 -3.31 2.98 -9.87
C LEU A 50 -2.05 2.53 -9.11
N LEU A 51 -2.20 1.66 -8.12
CA LEU A 51 -1.07 1.10 -7.37
C LEU A 51 -0.12 0.31 -8.28
N ASN A 52 -0.64 -0.50 -9.21
CA ASN A 52 0.16 -1.25 -10.17
C ASN A 52 0.90 -0.34 -11.17
N LEU A 53 0.31 0.80 -11.56
CA LEU A 53 0.98 1.81 -12.38
C LEU A 53 2.16 2.44 -11.61
N ILE A 54 1.96 2.80 -10.34
CA ILE A 54 3.03 3.36 -9.47
C ILE A 54 4.14 2.32 -9.27
N ALA A 55 3.80 1.05 -9.14
CA ALA A 55 4.76 -0.06 -9.01
C ALA A 55 5.59 -0.30 -10.29
N GLY A 56 5.13 0.20 -11.44
CA GLY A 56 5.69 -0.13 -12.76
C GLY A 56 5.34 -1.53 -13.25
N LEU A 57 4.29 -2.14 -12.68
CA LEU A 57 3.80 -3.47 -13.08
C LEU A 57 2.87 -3.41 -14.30
N THR A 58 2.37 -2.23 -14.60
CA THR A 58 1.49 -1.94 -15.74
C THR A 58 1.87 -0.59 -16.31
N GLU A 59 1.91 -0.47 -17.63
CA GLU A 59 2.19 0.79 -18.32
C GLU A 59 0.99 1.74 -18.28
N VAL A 60 1.24 3.05 -18.25
CA VAL A 60 0.22 4.09 -18.43
C VAL A 60 -0.28 4.11 -19.87
N SER A 61 -1.52 4.50 -20.12
CA SER A 61 -2.03 4.72 -21.49
C SER A 61 -1.67 6.12 -22.00
N SER A 62 -1.67 7.11 -21.11
CA SER A 62 -1.15 8.47 -21.35
C SER A 62 -0.68 9.09 -20.05
N GLY A 63 0.02 10.24 -20.13
CA GLY A 63 0.66 10.86 -18.98
C GLY A 63 1.95 10.15 -18.57
N ALA A 64 2.44 10.44 -17.37
CA ALA A 64 3.67 9.82 -16.85
C ALA A 64 3.68 9.77 -15.31
N ILE A 65 4.46 8.83 -14.75
CA ILE A 65 4.75 8.74 -13.31
C ILE A 65 6.26 8.93 -13.14
N PHE A 66 6.63 9.79 -12.19
CA PHE A 66 8.03 10.12 -11.90
C PHE A 66 8.33 9.81 -10.44
N LEU A 67 9.43 9.12 -10.19
CA LEU A 67 10.02 8.94 -8.87
C LEU A 67 11.39 9.62 -8.85
N GLU A 68 11.59 10.57 -7.94
CA GLU A 68 12.82 11.38 -7.86
C GLU A 68 13.20 11.99 -9.24
N GLY A 69 12.21 12.44 -10.00
CA GLY A 69 12.39 13.00 -11.35
C GLY A 69 12.68 11.99 -12.47
N LYS A 70 12.74 10.68 -12.16
CA LYS A 70 12.92 9.61 -13.16
C LYS A 70 11.58 8.97 -13.49
N THR A 71 11.32 8.76 -14.77
CA THR A 71 10.10 8.08 -15.22
C THR A 71 10.06 6.63 -14.72
N VAL A 72 8.91 6.24 -14.20
CA VAL A 72 8.60 4.85 -13.81
C VAL A 72 8.08 4.11 -15.03
N SER A 73 8.90 3.22 -15.61
CA SER A 73 8.53 2.35 -16.75
C SER A 73 8.42 0.88 -16.35
N ASP A 74 9.26 0.44 -15.40
CA ASP A 74 9.45 -0.96 -15.05
C ASP A 74 9.41 -1.18 -13.54
N PRO A 75 9.13 -2.40 -13.06
CA PRO A 75 9.26 -2.72 -11.65
C PRO A 75 10.70 -2.56 -11.15
N GLY A 76 10.85 -1.98 -9.96
CA GLY A 76 12.16 -1.78 -9.34
C GLY A 76 12.18 -2.10 -7.84
N PRO A 77 13.35 -2.45 -7.28
CA PRO A 77 13.48 -2.82 -5.87
C PRO A 77 13.18 -1.66 -4.91
N GLU A 78 13.21 -0.43 -5.40
CA GLU A 78 12.86 0.78 -4.65
C GLU A 78 11.35 0.91 -4.40
N ARG A 79 10.51 0.10 -5.07
CA ARG A 79 9.05 0.08 -4.95
C ARG A 79 8.57 -1.32 -4.59
N ALA A 80 8.45 -1.62 -3.31
CA ALA A 80 7.95 -2.91 -2.85
C ALA A 80 6.43 -2.93 -2.80
N VAL A 81 5.83 -4.05 -3.23
CA VAL A 81 4.37 -4.23 -3.26
C VAL A 81 3.96 -5.35 -2.33
N VAL A 82 2.96 -5.09 -1.49
CA VAL A 82 2.20 -6.09 -0.73
C VAL A 82 0.83 -6.23 -1.40
N PHE A 83 0.62 -7.36 -2.04
CA PHE A 83 -0.63 -7.65 -2.75
C PHE A 83 -1.71 -8.17 -1.81
N GLN A 84 -2.97 -7.93 -2.15
CA GLN A 84 -4.14 -8.42 -1.44
C GLN A 84 -4.12 -9.96 -1.27
N ASN A 85 -3.67 -10.69 -2.26
CA ASN A 85 -3.61 -12.17 -2.25
C ASN A 85 -2.28 -12.73 -1.74
N HIS A 86 -1.53 -11.99 -0.93
CA HIS A 86 -0.28 -12.37 -0.27
C HIS A 86 0.88 -12.73 -1.21
N SER A 87 0.63 -13.29 -2.39
CA SER A 87 1.58 -13.66 -3.46
C SER A 87 2.83 -14.40 -2.93
N LEU A 88 2.65 -15.31 -1.96
CA LEU A 88 3.73 -16.18 -1.50
C LEU A 88 3.90 -17.36 -2.44
N LEU A 89 5.16 -17.74 -2.71
CA LEU A 89 5.48 -18.90 -3.49
C LEU A 89 5.19 -20.17 -2.68
N PRO A 90 4.24 -21.04 -3.12
CA PRO A 90 3.73 -22.12 -2.28
C PRO A 90 4.74 -23.24 -2.01
N TRP A 91 5.79 -23.37 -2.83
CA TRP A 91 6.85 -24.36 -2.70
C TRP A 91 8.01 -23.90 -1.81
N LEU A 92 8.05 -22.63 -1.41
CA LEU A 92 9.06 -22.05 -0.52
C LEU A 92 8.51 -21.96 0.91
N THR A 93 9.39 -22.09 1.89
CA THR A 93 9.09 -21.80 3.29
C THR A 93 8.85 -20.32 3.52
N VAL A 94 8.37 -19.93 4.69
CA VAL A 94 8.23 -18.53 5.14
C VAL A 94 9.57 -17.80 5.03
N TYR A 95 10.64 -18.39 5.55
CA TYR A 95 11.99 -17.84 5.47
C TYR A 95 12.44 -17.65 4.01
N GLU A 96 12.27 -18.68 3.19
CA GLU A 96 12.71 -18.66 1.78
C GLU A 96 11.94 -17.63 0.95
N ASN A 97 10.65 -17.40 1.23
CA ASN A 97 9.86 -16.36 0.60
C ASN A 97 10.43 -14.95 0.87
N VAL A 98 10.88 -14.68 2.09
CA VAL A 98 11.53 -13.40 2.43
C VAL A 98 12.95 -13.36 1.87
N ASN A 99 13.71 -14.48 1.97
CA ASN A 99 15.08 -14.55 1.47
C ASN A 99 15.17 -14.31 -0.04
N LEU A 100 14.17 -14.70 -0.82
CA LEU A 100 14.14 -14.45 -2.27
C LEU A 100 14.29 -12.95 -2.58
N ALA A 101 13.53 -12.12 -1.90
CA ALA A 101 13.58 -10.67 -2.07
C ALA A 101 14.91 -10.08 -1.53
N VAL A 102 15.31 -10.46 -0.33
CA VAL A 102 16.56 -10.02 0.30
C VAL A 102 17.78 -10.42 -0.53
N ALA A 103 17.82 -11.65 -1.05
CA ALA A 103 18.92 -12.12 -1.89
C ALA A 103 18.98 -11.38 -3.23
N LYS A 104 17.85 -11.00 -3.81
CA LYS A 104 17.79 -10.21 -5.04
C LYS A 104 18.35 -8.80 -4.84
N VAL A 105 17.99 -8.15 -3.73
CA VAL A 105 18.38 -6.76 -3.44
C VAL A 105 19.81 -6.69 -2.87
N PHE A 106 20.13 -7.55 -1.91
CA PHE A 106 21.38 -7.46 -1.12
C PHE A 106 22.36 -8.62 -1.38
N GLY A 107 22.09 -9.46 -2.38
CA GLY A 107 22.91 -10.66 -2.64
C GLY A 107 24.38 -10.38 -2.88
N ALA A 108 24.69 -9.25 -3.52
CA ALA A 108 26.06 -8.83 -3.80
C ALA A 108 26.68 -7.97 -2.68
N SER A 109 25.87 -7.30 -1.86
CA SER A 109 26.34 -6.30 -0.88
C SER A 109 26.42 -6.82 0.57
N ARG A 110 25.67 -7.88 0.91
CA ARG A 110 25.60 -8.43 2.28
C ARG A 110 25.98 -9.92 2.29
N THR A 111 26.72 -10.36 3.32
CA THR A 111 27.05 -11.77 3.52
C THR A 111 25.81 -12.62 3.82
N LYS A 112 25.91 -13.93 3.69
CA LYS A 112 24.80 -14.85 4.03
C LYS A 112 24.35 -14.71 5.50
N ALA A 113 25.30 -14.54 6.43
CA ALA A 113 24.99 -14.37 7.85
C ALA A 113 24.19 -13.06 8.08
N VAL A 114 24.67 -11.93 7.55
CA VAL A 114 23.98 -10.64 7.67
C VAL A 114 22.57 -10.68 7.06
N ARG A 115 22.40 -11.34 5.90
CA ARG A 115 21.07 -11.52 5.32
C ARG A 115 20.17 -12.41 6.17
N HIS A 116 20.72 -13.45 6.78
CA HIS A 116 19.96 -14.33 7.67
C HIS A 116 19.41 -13.54 8.87
N ASP A 117 20.27 -12.80 9.56
CA ASP A 117 19.87 -11.99 10.72
C ASP A 117 18.84 -10.93 10.33
N TRP A 118 19.00 -10.31 9.17
CA TRP A 118 18.06 -9.33 8.63
C TRP A 118 16.68 -9.95 8.31
N ILE A 119 16.65 -11.14 7.71
CA ILE A 119 15.40 -11.88 7.44
C ILE A 119 14.71 -12.24 8.75
N MET A 120 15.44 -12.78 9.72
CA MET A 120 14.89 -13.13 11.03
C MET A 120 14.34 -11.91 11.75
N HIS A 121 15.07 -10.78 11.74
CA HIS A 121 14.60 -9.52 12.29
C HIS A 121 13.23 -9.10 11.69
N ASN A 122 13.09 -9.10 10.35
CA ASN A 122 11.83 -8.73 9.70
C ASN A 122 10.70 -9.74 9.97
N LEU A 123 11.00 -11.04 10.10
CA LEU A 123 10.02 -12.05 10.50
C LEU A 123 9.56 -11.86 11.95
N ASP A 124 10.45 -11.50 12.85
CA ASP A 124 10.13 -11.26 14.27
C ASP A 124 9.29 -9.99 14.45
N LEU A 125 9.56 -8.93 13.68
CA LEU A 125 8.74 -7.71 13.67
C LEU A 125 7.25 -7.99 13.36
N VAL A 126 6.99 -8.95 12.48
CA VAL A 126 5.62 -9.38 12.15
C VAL A 126 5.19 -10.62 12.92
N GLN A 127 5.93 -11.04 13.96
CA GLN A 127 5.66 -12.20 14.82
C GLN A 127 5.58 -13.53 14.04
N MET A 128 6.44 -13.70 13.03
CA MET A 128 6.47 -14.90 12.17
C MET A 128 7.75 -15.74 12.30
N GLY A 129 8.70 -15.35 13.18
CA GLY A 129 9.94 -16.09 13.40
C GLY A 129 9.72 -17.56 13.77
N HIS A 130 8.70 -17.84 14.59
CA HIS A 130 8.33 -19.21 15.01
C HIS A 130 7.85 -20.11 13.85
N ALA A 131 7.42 -19.53 12.74
CA ALA A 131 6.88 -20.24 11.58
C ALA A 131 7.84 -20.23 10.37
N LYS A 132 9.11 -19.85 10.55
CA LYS A 132 10.09 -19.64 9.47
C LYS A 132 10.27 -20.84 8.53
N ASP A 133 10.15 -22.04 9.05
CA ASP A 133 10.35 -23.31 8.31
C ASP A 133 9.04 -23.87 7.71
N LYS A 134 7.88 -23.26 7.99
CA LYS A 134 6.58 -23.66 7.45
C LYS A 134 6.41 -23.16 6.02
N ARG A 135 5.61 -23.87 5.23
CA ARG A 135 5.17 -23.46 3.90
C ARG A 135 3.85 -22.69 3.96
N PRO A 136 3.48 -21.91 2.91
CA PRO A 136 2.21 -21.19 2.87
C PRO A 136 0.97 -22.04 3.12
N ALA A 137 0.97 -23.31 2.71
CA ALA A 137 -0.15 -24.23 2.96
C ALA A 137 -0.35 -24.58 4.45
N GLU A 138 0.68 -24.40 5.29
CA GLU A 138 0.70 -24.76 6.71
C GLU A 138 0.40 -23.58 7.66
N ILE A 139 0.11 -22.40 7.09
CA ILE A 139 -0.14 -21.16 7.84
C ILE A 139 -1.47 -20.52 7.44
N SER A 140 -2.08 -19.77 8.36
CA SER A 140 -3.34 -19.07 8.12
C SER A 140 -3.21 -17.92 7.11
N GLY A 141 -4.35 -17.42 6.59
CA GLY A 141 -4.38 -16.25 5.70
C GLY A 141 -3.71 -15.02 6.31
N GLY A 142 -4.02 -14.71 7.58
CA GLY A 142 -3.39 -13.60 8.29
C GLY A 142 -1.87 -13.78 8.49
N MET A 143 -1.39 -15.03 8.70
CA MET A 143 0.04 -15.32 8.74
C MET A 143 0.70 -15.10 7.38
N LYS A 144 0.04 -15.51 6.29
CA LYS A 144 0.52 -15.25 4.92
C LYS A 144 0.68 -13.76 4.65
N GLN A 145 -0.30 -12.96 5.11
CA GLN A 145 -0.26 -11.49 4.97
C GLN A 145 0.94 -10.89 5.70
N ARG A 146 1.17 -11.31 6.95
CA ARG A 146 2.34 -10.89 7.73
C ARG A 146 3.66 -11.22 7.04
N VAL A 147 3.79 -12.42 6.47
CA VAL A 147 4.98 -12.81 5.70
C VAL A 147 5.14 -11.95 4.44
N GLY A 148 4.05 -11.63 3.74
CA GLY A 148 4.05 -10.73 2.58
C GLY A 148 4.58 -9.34 2.94
N ILE A 149 4.15 -8.80 4.09
CA ILE A 149 4.63 -7.51 4.61
C ILE A 149 6.11 -7.61 5.00
N ALA A 150 6.53 -8.65 5.75
CA ALA A 150 7.94 -8.86 6.09
C ALA A 150 8.84 -8.92 4.86
N ARG A 151 8.40 -9.63 3.79
CA ARG A 151 9.11 -9.71 2.53
C ARG A 151 9.30 -8.34 1.86
N ALA A 152 8.27 -7.52 1.85
CA ALA A 152 8.33 -6.18 1.28
C ALA A 152 9.23 -5.25 2.09
N LEU A 153 9.09 -5.23 3.41
CA LEU A 153 9.90 -4.40 4.32
C LEU A 153 11.37 -4.80 4.30
N ALA A 154 11.68 -6.10 4.18
CA ALA A 154 13.04 -6.60 4.13
C ALA A 154 13.84 -6.13 2.92
N MET A 155 13.19 -5.58 1.88
CA MET A 155 13.83 -4.95 0.73
C MET A 155 14.36 -3.54 1.01
N GLU A 156 14.02 -2.92 2.14
CA GLU A 156 14.29 -1.50 2.47
C GLU A 156 13.83 -0.56 1.33
N PRO A 157 12.55 -0.64 0.93
CA PRO A 157 12.08 0.09 -0.23
C PRO A 157 11.97 1.59 0.05
N LYS A 158 12.15 2.42 -0.97
CA LYS A 158 11.86 3.86 -0.93
C LYS A 158 10.36 4.12 -0.87
N ILE A 159 9.59 3.32 -1.60
CA ILE A 159 8.11 3.38 -1.61
C ILE A 159 7.57 2.00 -1.26
N LEU A 160 6.72 1.95 -0.23
CA LEU A 160 5.96 0.77 0.15
C LEU A 160 4.53 0.90 -0.35
N LEU A 161 4.13 0.00 -1.23
CA LEU A 161 2.80 -0.05 -1.84
C LEU A 161 2.01 -1.20 -1.21
N LEU A 162 0.86 -0.89 -0.62
CA LEU A 162 0.06 -1.84 0.15
C LEU A 162 -1.36 -1.93 -0.43
N ASP A 163 -1.77 -3.08 -0.94
CA ASP A 163 -3.12 -3.32 -1.45
C ASP A 163 -3.93 -4.11 -0.42
N GLU A 164 -4.80 -3.42 0.34
CA GLU A 164 -5.63 -3.95 1.43
C GLU A 164 -4.85 -4.82 2.44
N PRO A 165 -3.73 -4.33 3.00
CA PRO A 165 -2.76 -5.17 3.70
C PRO A 165 -3.27 -5.78 5.01
N PHE A 166 -4.34 -5.25 5.57
CA PHE A 166 -4.83 -5.66 6.90
C PHE A 166 -6.24 -6.28 6.86
N GLY A 167 -6.87 -6.39 5.68
CA GLY A 167 -8.26 -6.83 5.54
C GLY A 167 -8.54 -8.25 6.03
N ALA A 168 -7.58 -9.17 5.92
CA ALA A 168 -7.74 -10.58 6.31
C ALA A 168 -7.41 -10.87 7.79
N LEU A 169 -7.19 -9.83 8.63
CA LEU A 169 -6.72 -9.97 10.01
C LEU A 169 -7.85 -9.72 11.02
N ASP A 170 -7.80 -10.44 12.14
CA ASP A 170 -8.60 -10.10 13.32
C ASP A 170 -8.16 -8.75 13.93
N ALA A 171 -9.01 -8.14 14.74
CA ALA A 171 -8.82 -6.77 15.23
C ALA A 171 -7.51 -6.55 15.99
N LEU A 172 -7.11 -7.51 16.86
CA LEU A 172 -5.88 -7.37 17.67
C LEU A 172 -4.64 -7.56 16.82
N THR A 173 -4.62 -8.60 15.98
CA THR A 173 -3.51 -8.85 15.03
C THR A 173 -3.34 -7.68 14.05
N ARG A 174 -4.46 -7.11 13.56
CA ARG A 174 -4.47 -5.93 12.70
C ARG A 174 -3.82 -4.74 13.40
N ALA A 175 -4.24 -4.43 14.64
CA ALA A 175 -3.69 -3.32 15.40
C ALA A 175 -2.17 -3.46 15.59
N HIS A 176 -1.70 -4.62 16.03
CA HIS A 176 -0.27 -4.87 16.20
C HIS A 176 0.53 -4.74 14.91
N LEU A 177 -0.02 -5.24 13.79
CA LEU A 177 0.69 -5.17 12.51
C LEU A 177 0.73 -3.73 11.96
N GLN A 178 -0.35 -2.97 12.13
CA GLN A 178 -0.37 -1.55 11.77
C GLN A 178 0.66 -0.76 12.57
N ASP A 179 0.76 -1.02 13.88
CA ASP A 179 1.75 -0.36 14.75
C ASP A 179 3.18 -0.73 14.32
N ALA A 180 3.45 -2.02 14.02
CA ALA A 180 4.75 -2.47 13.53
C ALA A 180 5.13 -1.84 12.17
N VAL A 181 4.19 -1.73 11.23
CA VAL A 181 4.41 -1.08 9.93
C VAL A 181 4.72 0.40 10.12
N MET A 182 4.02 1.10 11.02
CA MET A 182 4.26 2.51 11.30
C MET A 182 5.60 2.75 11.99
N GLU A 183 5.99 1.89 12.94
CA GLU A 183 7.33 1.96 13.57
C GLU A 183 8.45 1.81 12.52
N ILE A 184 8.29 0.89 11.58
CA ILE A 184 9.27 0.72 10.50
C ILE A 184 9.27 1.93 9.57
N HIS A 185 8.10 2.45 9.21
CA HIS A 185 7.97 3.68 8.43
C HIS A 185 8.70 4.86 9.09
N GLU A 186 8.49 5.09 10.39
CA GLU A 186 9.15 6.16 11.14
C GLU A 186 10.69 5.98 11.16
N ARG A 187 11.17 4.74 11.24
CA ARG A 187 12.61 4.44 11.25
C ARG A 187 13.27 4.57 9.88
N LEU A 188 12.59 4.14 8.81
CA LEU A 188 13.12 4.15 7.45
C LEU A 188 12.81 5.44 6.70
N ASN A 189 11.86 6.24 7.17
CA ASN A 189 11.31 7.42 6.50
C ASN A 189 10.91 7.13 5.03
N ASN A 190 10.41 5.91 4.77
CA ASN A 190 9.97 5.52 3.44
C ASN A 190 8.58 6.09 3.14
N THR A 191 8.32 6.41 1.88
CA THR A 191 6.98 6.82 1.44
C THR A 191 6.06 5.62 1.40
N MET A 192 4.82 5.76 1.89
CA MET A 192 3.86 4.67 1.92
C MET A 192 2.57 5.04 1.20
N ILE A 193 2.10 4.16 0.30
CA ILE A 193 0.82 4.30 -0.37
C ILE A 193 0.01 3.04 -0.11
N MET A 194 -1.13 3.21 0.55
CA MET A 194 -1.98 2.12 0.98
C MET A 194 -3.36 2.24 0.36
N ILE A 195 -3.86 1.14 -0.19
CA ILE A 195 -5.28 1.00 -0.53
C ILE A 195 -5.98 0.37 0.66
N THR A 196 -7.07 0.97 1.09
CA THR A 196 -7.95 0.40 2.11
C THR A 196 -9.41 0.76 1.85
N HIS A 197 -10.32 -0.07 2.32
CA HIS A 197 -11.75 0.21 2.38
C HIS A 197 -12.19 0.57 3.81
N ASP A 198 -11.28 0.50 4.79
CA ASP A 198 -11.53 0.84 6.18
C ASP A 198 -11.19 2.32 6.42
N VAL A 199 -12.23 3.10 6.74
CA VAL A 199 -12.12 4.56 6.96
C VAL A 199 -11.28 4.86 8.21
N ASP A 200 -11.45 4.07 9.27
CA ASP A 200 -10.72 4.26 10.51
C ASP A 200 -9.23 3.96 10.32
N GLU A 201 -8.88 2.96 9.50
CA GLU A 201 -7.52 2.66 9.09
C GLU A 201 -6.89 3.82 8.30
N ALA A 202 -7.61 4.35 7.30
CA ALA A 202 -7.13 5.46 6.50
C ALA A 202 -6.83 6.69 7.34
N VAL A 203 -7.74 7.07 8.24
CA VAL A 203 -7.54 8.24 9.13
C VAL A 203 -6.44 8.00 10.16
N LEU A 204 -6.33 6.77 10.68
CA LEU A 204 -5.33 6.44 11.69
C LEU A 204 -3.90 6.52 11.14
N LEU A 205 -3.67 6.00 9.92
CA LEU A 205 -2.32 5.76 9.42
C LEU A 205 -1.80 6.87 8.50
N SER A 206 -2.69 7.60 7.79
CA SER A 206 -2.25 8.45 6.67
C SER A 206 -2.08 9.93 7.04
N ASP A 207 -1.21 10.61 6.30
CA ASP A 207 -1.07 12.06 6.35
C ASP A 207 -2.05 12.76 5.40
N ARG A 208 -2.39 12.07 4.27
CA ARG A 208 -3.48 12.46 3.37
C ARG A 208 -4.27 11.23 2.92
N ILE A 209 -5.56 11.44 2.67
CA ILE A 209 -6.46 10.43 2.12
C ILE A 209 -6.90 10.89 0.73
N VAL A 210 -6.57 10.09 -0.29
CA VAL A 210 -6.98 10.30 -1.68
C VAL A 210 -8.28 9.54 -1.91
N MET A 211 -9.36 10.25 -2.18
CA MET A 211 -10.68 9.68 -2.41
C MET A 211 -10.97 9.63 -3.91
N MET A 212 -11.15 8.42 -4.44
CA MET A 212 -11.41 8.20 -5.86
C MET A 212 -12.91 8.20 -6.16
N THR A 213 -13.26 8.75 -7.32
CA THR A 213 -14.65 8.67 -7.84
C THR A 213 -14.97 7.24 -8.28
N ASN A 214 -16.26 6.97 -8.53
CA ASN A 214 -16.66 5.69 -9.10
C ASN A 214 -16.16 5.54 -10.54
N GLY A 215 -15.94 4.28 -10.97
CA GLY A 215 -15.70 3.94 -12.36
C GLY A 215 -16.99 3.97 -13.21
N PRO A 216 -16.89 3.86 -14.53
CA PRO A 216 -15.66 3.87 -15.34
C PRO A 216 -14.99 5.24 -15.38
N ALA A 217 -13.75 5.30 -15.90
CA ALA A 217 -12.97 6.55 -16.01
C ALA A 217 -12.84 7.29 -14.66
N ALA A 218 -12.49 6.54 -13.60
CA ALA A 218 -12.36 7.09 -12.25
C ALA A 218 -11.25 8.15 -12.17
N ARG A 219 -11.48 9.15 -11.34
CA ARG A 219 -10.58 10.28 -11.09
C ARG A 219 -10.30 10.44 -9.60
N ILE A 220 -9.33 11.26 -9.25
CA ILE A 220 -9.23 11.77 -7.88
C ILE A 220 -10.39 12.74 -7.67
N GLY A 221 -11.28 12.41 -6.75
CA GLY A 221 -12.42 13.25 -6.41
C GLY A 221 -12.08 14.31 -5.39
N GLU A 222 -11.32 13.91 -4.35
CA GLU A 222 -10.87 14.80 -3.29
C GLU A 222 -9.59 14.27 -2.63
N VAL A 223 -8.76 15.16 -2.12
CA VAL A 223 -7.58 14.83 -1.31
C VAL A 223 -7.75 15.50 0.06
N LEU A 224 -7.99 14.69 1.08
CA LEU A 224 -8.22 15.15 2.44
C LEU A 224 -6.91 15.10 3.25
N PRO A 225 -6.39 16.24 3.75
CA PRO A 225 -5.29 16.22 4.71
C PRO A 225 -5.76 15.72 6.08
N VAL A 226 -4.92 14.94 6.76
CA VAL A 226 -5.20 14.40 8.10
C VAL A 226 -4.27 15.09 9.11
N PRO A 227 -4.70 16.19 9.76
CA PRO A 227 -3.87 17.02 10.62
C PRO A 227 -3.74 16.42 12.03
N LEU A 228 -3.35 15.15 12.11
CA LEU A 228 -3.15 14.42 13.37
C LEU A 228 -1.65 14.22 13.59
N ALA A 229 -1.16 14.63 14.75
CA ALA A 229 0.24 14.43 15.13
C ALA A 229 0.58 12.95 15.31
N ARG A 230 1.84 12.59 15.10
CA ARG A 230 2.39 11.25 15.39
C ARG A 230 3.18 11.29 16.72
N PRO A 231 3.26 10.20 17.50
CA PRO A 231 2.60 8.91 17.28
C PRO A 231 1.09 8.97 17.57
N ARG A 232 0.30 8.25 16.78
CA ARG A 232 -1.17 8.22 16.90
C ARG A 232 -1.61 7.07 17.78
N ARG A 233 -2.09 7.39 18.98
CA ARG A 233 -2.57 6.39 19.94
C ARG A 233 -4.06 6.17 19.78
N ARG A 234 -4.47 4.94 19.43
CA ARG A 234 -5.87 4.56 19.13
C ARG A 234 -6.88 4.99 20.19
N LEU A 235 -6.55 4.76 21.48
CA LEU A 235 -7.44 5.08 22.59
C LEU A 235 -7.65 6.59 22.74
N GLU A 236 -6.61 7.39 22.51
CA GLU A 236 -6.68 8.86 22.59
C GLU A 236 -7.47 9.44 21.41
N LEU A 237 -7.32 8.84 20.22
CA LEU A 237 -8.02 9.28 19.01
C LEU A 237 -9.51 8.96 19.03
N ALA A 238 -9.99 7.98 19.80
CA ALA A 238 -11.40 7.60 19.85
C ALA A 238 -12.36 8.78 20.18
N THR A 239 -11.86 9.80 20.90
CA THR A 239 -12.61 11.00 21.27
C THR A 239 -12.04 12.29 20.66
N ASP A 240 -11.00 12.19 19.83
CA ASP A 240 -10.36 13.35 19.21
C ASP A 240 -11.25 13.97 18.14
N ARG A 241 -11.47 15.29 18.23
CA ARG A 241 -12.37 16.01 17.31
C ARG A 241 -11.85 16.05 15.88
N SER A 242 -10.54 16.13 15.68
CA SER A 242 -9.93 16.18 14.34
C SER A 242 -10.01 14.81 13.67
N TYR A 243 -9.81 13.74 14.45
CA TYR A 243 -10.03 12.37 13.98
C TYR A 243 -11.47 12.15 13.53
N LEU A 244 -12.45 12.52 14.36
CA LEU A 244 -13.87 12.36 14.06
C LEU A 244 -14.29 13.19 12.83
N LYS A 245 -13.76 14.42 12.65
CA LYS A 245 -14.01 15.25 11.46
C LYS A 245 -13.44 14.61 10.19
N CYS A 246 -12.22 14.10 10.22
CA CYS A 246 -11.64 13.41 9.06
C CYS A 246 -12.45 12.17 8.70
N ARG A 247 -12.83 11.36 9.69
CA ARG A 247 -13.67 10.18 9.51
C ARG A 247 -15.03 10.54 8.88
N GLU A 248 -15.68 11.57 9.38
CA GLU A 248 -16.96 12.08 8.85
C GLU A 248 -16.81 12.53 7.39
N ALA A 249 -15.76 13.29 7.05
CA ALA A 249 -15.51 13.78 5.70
C ALA A 249 -15.35 12.61 4.70
N VAL A 250 -14.56 11.57 5.05
CA VAL A 250 -14.39 10.39 4.21
C VAL A 250 -15.71 9.64 4.04
N LEU A 251 -16.45 9.41 5.12
CA LEU A 251 -17.76 8.74 5.05
C LEU A 251 -18.73 9.53 4.17
N LYS A 252 -18.83 10.85 4.34
CA LYS A 252 -19.68 11.71 3.54
C LYS A 252 -19.37 11.60 2.05
N PHE A 253 -18.09 11.68 1.67
CA PHE A 253 -17.66 11.51 0.28
C PHE A 253 -18.10 10.15 -0.30
N LEU A 254 -17.85 9.05 0.45
CA LEU A 254 -18.21 7.71 0.00
C LEU A 254 -19.73 7.55 -0.16
N TYR A 255 -20.55 8.03 0.80
CA TYR A 255 -22.01 7.91 0.74
C TYR A 255 -22.64 8.81 -0.32
N GLU A 256 -22.18 10.02 -0.50
CA GLU A 256 -22.71 10.93 -1.53
C GLU A 256 -22.45 10.38 -2.94
N ARG A 257 -21.29 9.77 -3.18
CA ARG A 257 -20.95 9.17 -4.48
C ARG A 257 -21.66 7.84 -4.74
N HIS A 258 -22.03 7.09 -3.68
CA HIS A 258 -22.80 5.83 -3.82
C HIS A 258 -24.19 6.07 -4.41
N ARG A 259 -24.85 7.14 -4.02
CA ARG A 259 -26.23 7.48 -4.50
C ARG A 259 -26.32 7.70 -6.01
N PHE A 260 -25.23 8.08 -6.67
CA PHE A 260 -25.21 8.29 -8.12
C PHE A 260 -25.12 7.00 -8.93
N VAL A 261 -24.71 5.87 -8.33
CA VAL A 261 -24.58 4.56 -9.04
C VAL A 261 -25.90 3.78 -8.99
N GLU A 262 -26.70 3.91 -7.93
CA GLU A 262 -28.01 3.25 -7.83
C GLU A 262 -29.11 3.96 -8.65
N ALA A 263 -28.87 5.18 -9.13
CA ALA A 263 -29.82 5.98 -9.90
C ALA A 263 -29.57 5.94 -11.43
N ALA A 264 -28.56 5.18 -11.90
CA ALA A 264 -28.24 4.98 -13.33
C ALA A 264 -28.46 3.54 -13.76
#